data_a5e0f2f792193e982f3f21f159dc9ec4
#
_entry.id   a5e0f2f792193e982f3f21f159dc9ec4
#
_cell.length_a   1.000
_cell.length_b   1.000
_cell.length_c   1.000
_cell.angle_alpha   90.00
_cell.angle_beta   90.00
_cell.angle_gamma   90.00
#
_symmetry.space_group_name_H-M   'P 1'
#
loop_
_entity.id
_entity.type
_entity.pdbx_description
1 polymer ?
#
loop_
_entity_poly.entity_id
_entity_poly.type
_entity_poly.pdbx_seq_one_letter_code
_entity_poly.pdbx_strand_id
1 'polypeptide(L)'
;MEQNKLKQMKASEVHRIMATVLATAEKASFSHSADVNIQEVGQTDRWRMVFTKKRTTLDELTNLRKELGQNFQVNVAPKDKSVLQISIEAPSSDFAGLLQKS
;
A
#
# COMPACT_ATOMS: atom_id res chain seq x y z
N MET A 1 16.64 -17.04 6.91
CA MET A 1 16.13 -16.44 6.67
C MET A 1 15.01 -15.92 6.60
N GLU A 2 14.59 -15.54 6.74
CA GLU A 2 13.67 -14.95 6.69
C GLU A 2 12.83 -14.50 6.58
N GLN A 3 12.35 -14.54 6.71
CA GLN A 3 11.70 -13.83 6.63
C GLN A 3 10.49 -13.22 6.59
N ASN A 4 9.99 -12.24 6.30
CA ASN A 4 8.86 -11.33 6.04
C ASN A 4 8.18 -11.64 4.72
N LYS A 5 7.84 -12.89 4.55
CA LYS A 5 7.15 -13.33 3.34
C LYS A 5 5.66 -13.37 3.61
N LEU A 6 4.88 -12.81 2.69
CA LEU A 6 3.44 -12.71 2.88
C LEU A 6 2.79 -14.06 3.11
N LYS A 7 3.21 -15.07 2.37
CA LYS A 7 2.61 -16.39 2.50
C LYS A 7 2.91 -17.05 3.82
N GLN A 8 3.90 -16.55 4.57
CA GLN A 8 4.27 -17.07 5.87
C GLN A 8 3.64 -16.30 7.01
N MET A 9 2.95 -15.20 6.69
CA MET A 9 2.31 -14.39 7.70
C MET A 9 0.88 -14.83 7.92
N LYS A 10 0.39 -14.60 9.13
CA LYS A 10 -1.00 -14.86 9.43
C LYS A 10 -1.90 -13.89 8.67
N ALA A 11 -3.05 -14.38 8.22
CA ALA A 11 -4.00 -13.54 7.49
C ALA A 11 -4.37 -12.29 8.28
N SER A 12 -4.51 -12.42 9.59
CA SER A 12 -4.86 -11.27 10.43
C SER A 12 -3.78 -10.20 10.42
N GLU A 13 -2.51 -10.61 10.35
CA GLU A 13 -1.42 -9.64 10.28
C GLU A 13 -1.40 -8.92 8.95
N VAL A 14 -1.63 -9.65 7.87
CA VAL A 14 -1.70 -9.05 6.54
C VAL A 14 -2.85 -8.04 6.47
N HIS A 15 -4.01 -8.42 7.01
CA HIS A 15 -5.16 -7.52 7.05
C HIS A 15 -4.87 -6.25 7.86
N ARG A 16 -4.14 -6.39 8.96
CA ARG A 16 -3.79 -5.22 9.78
C ARG A 16 -2.86 -4.27 9.01
N ILE A 17 -1.91 -4.84 8.27
CA ILE A 17 -1.01 -4.02 7.47
C ILE A 17 -1.81 -3.24 6.43
N MET A 18 -2.70 -3.93 5.70
CA MET A 18 -3.51 -3.25 4.69
C MET A 18 -4.41 -2.19 5.33
N ALA A 19 -5.02 -2.50 6.47
CA ALA A 19 -5.88 -1.54 7.14
C ALA A 19 -5.09 -0.31 7.60
N THR A 20 -3.86 -0.50 8.06
CA THR A 20 -3.03 0.61 8.50
C THR A 20 -2.66 1.51 7.33
N VAL A 21 -2.31 0.91 6.18
CA VAL A 21 -2.00 1.69 4.99
C VAL A 21 -3.23 2.48 4.53
N LEU A 22 -4.39 1.84 4.52
CA LEU A 22 -5.63 2.51 4.10
C LEU A 22 -6.00 3.64 5.06
N ALA A 23 -5.81 3.43 6.36
CA ALA A 23 -6.07 4.49 7.34
C ALA A 23 -5.14 5.67 7.14
N THR A 24 -3.88 5.38 6.80
CA THR A 24 -2.91 6.44 6.49
C THR A 24 -3.34 7.20 5.24
N ALA A 25 -3.83 6.49 4.24
CA ALA A 25 -4.32 7.12 3.01
C ALA A 25 -5.51 8.03 3.32
N GLU A 26 -6.40 7.61 4.22
CA GLU A 26 -7.54 8.44 4.60
C GLU A 26 -7.11 9.72 5.30
N LYS A 27 -6.02 9.68 6.06
CA LYS A 27 -5.48 10.89 6.67
C LYS A 27 -5.03 11.90 5.62
N ALA A 28 -4.62 11.40 4.45
CA ALA A 28 -4.21 12.25 3.34
C ALA A 28 -5.40 12.64 2.46
N SER A 29 -6.62 12.38 2.91
CA SER A 29 -7.86 12.60 2.16
C SER A 29 -7.91 11.76 0.88
N PHE A 30 -7.32 10.60 0.92
CA PHE A 30 -7.20 9.72 -0.23
C PHE A 30 -8.19 8.57 -0.10
N SER A 31 -9.33 8.68 -0.78
CA SER A 31 -10.34 7.64 -0.74
C SER A 31 -9.92 6.46 -1.63
N HIS A 32 -10.44 5.30 -1.34
CA HIS A 32 -10.08 4.07 -2.06
C HIS A 32 -11.30 3.20 -2.24
N SER A 33 -11.17 2.22 -3.13
CA SER A 33 -12.21 1.22 -3.31
C SER A 33 -12.03 0.09 -2.30
N ALA A 34 -12.99 -0.83 -2.30
CA ALA A 34 -12.92 -1.99 -1.44
C ALA A 34 -11.95 -3.05 -1.97
N ASP A 35 -11.59 -2.95 -3.23
CA ASP A 35 -10.69 -3.93 -3.88
C ASP A 35 -9.25 -3.61 -3.54
N VAL A 36 -8.74 -4.23 -2.49
CA VAL A 36 -7.37 -4.02 -2.02
C VAL A 36 -6.65 -5.35 -2.01
N ASN A 37 -5.43 -5.33 -2.51
CA ASN A 37 -4.61 -6.53 -2.60
C ASN A 37 -3.17 -6.20 -2.24
N ILE A 38 -2.47 -7.16 -1.66
CA ILE A 38 -1.05 -7.01 -1.35
C ILE A 38 -0.33 -8.25 -1.84
N GLN A 39 0.85 -8.06 -2.44
CA GLN A 39 1.59 -9.16 -3.04
C GLN A 39 3.09 -8.91 -2.95
N GLU A 40 3.84 -9.98 -3.04
CA GLU A 40 5.29 -9.91 -3.10
C GLU A 40 5.72 -9.51 -4.50
N VAL A 41 6.81 -8.74 -4.57
CA VAL A 41 7.34 -8.29 -5.85
C VAL A 41 8.44 -9.24 -6.30
N GLY A 42 8.10 -10.17 -7.17
CA GLY A 42 9.05 -11.16 -7.68
C GLY A 42 9.72 -11.93 -6.56
N GLN A 43 11.04 -12.07 -6.66
CA GLN A 43 11.82 -12.75 -5.63
C GLN A 43 12.58 -11.78 -4.74
N THR A 44 12.12 -10.52 -4.72
CA THR A 44 12.73 -9.50 -3.88
C THR A 44 12.12 -9.50 -2.49
N ASP A 45 12.70 -8.72 -1.60
CA ASP A 45 12.17 -8.53 -0.26
C ASP A 45 11.27 -7.29 -0.22
N ARG A 46 10.48 -7.11 -1.26
CA ARG A 46 9.58 -5.97 -1.39
C ARG A 46 8.15 -6.45 -1.55
N TRP A 47 7.23 -5.67 -1.03
CA TRP A 47 5.80 -5.93 -1.17
C TRP A 47 5.16 -4.78 -1.94
N ARG A 48 4.07 -5.08 -2.61
CA ARG A 48 3.28 -4.09 -3.33
C ARG A 48 1.82 -4.22 -2.93
N MET A 49 1.25 -3.11 -2.46
CA MET A 49 -0.17 -3.05 -2.15
C MET A 49 -0.87 -2.29 -3.25
N VAL A 50 -1.97 -2.84 -3.75
CA VAL A 50 -2.68 -2.29 -4.91
C VAL A 50 -4.14 -2.08 -4.55
N PHE A 51 -4.67 -0.93 -4.94
CA PHE A 51 -6.09 -0.66 -4.82
C PHE A 51 -6.50 0.26 -5.97
N THR A 52 -7.81 0.44 -6.15
CA THR A 52 -8.32 1.23 -7.26
C THR A 52 -8.96 2.50 -6.74
N LYS A 53 -9.00 3.52 -7.62
CA LYS A 53 -9.55 4.82 -7.30
C LYS A 53 -10.04 5.45 -8.60
N LYS A 54 -11.17 6.14 -8.54
CA LYS A 54 -11.73 6.73 -9.76
C LYS A 54 -10.89 7.86 -10.30
N ARG A 55 -10.36 8.71 -9.43
CA ARG A 55 -9.51 9.83 -9.86
C ARG A 55 -8.60 10.24 -8.70
N THR A 56 -7.52 10.90 -9.05
CA THR A 56 -6.63 11.44 -8.04
C THR A 56 -5.97 12.70 -8.56
N THR A 57 -5.40 13.48 -7.65
CA THR A 57 -4.66 14.69 -7.99
C THR A 57 -3.22 14.54 -7.51
N LEU A 58 -2.35 15.42 -8.01
CA LEU A 58 -0.96 15.43 -7.57
C LEU A 58 -0.87 15.75 -6.08
N ASP A 59 -1.74 16.63 -5.60
CA ASP A 59 -1.73 16.98 -4.17
C ASP A 59 -2.07 15.78 -3.31
N GLU A 60 -3.06 14.98 -3.73
CA GLU A 60 -3.41 13.78 -2.99
C GLU A 60 -2.25 12.79 -2.95
N LEU A 61 -1.58 12.61 -4.08
CA LEU A 61 -0.45 11.70 -4.14
C LEU A 61 0.71 12.19 -3.27
N THR A 62 0.96 13.50 -3.30
CA THR A 62 2.01 14.09 -2.48
C THR A 62 1.71 13.90 -1.01
N ASN A 63 0.47 14.15 -0.61
CA ASN A 63 0.07 13.97 0.78
C ASN A 63 0.17 12.52 1.21
N LEU A 64 -0.21 11.59 0.33
CA LEU A 64 -0.11 10.17 0.63
C LEU A 64 1.34 9.78 0.87
N ARG A 65 2.25 10.25 0.02
CA ARG A 65 3.67 9.96 0.18
C ARG A 65 4.22 10.51 1.49
N LYS A 66 3.76 11.70 1.87
CA LYS A 66 4.21 12.30 3.13
C LYS A 66 3.75 11.49 4.33
N GLU A 67 2.51 11.02 4.30
CA GLU A 67 1.97 10.25 5.42
C GLU A 67 2.62 8.87 5.52
N LEU A 68 2.92 8.25 4.39
CA LEU A 68 3.53 6.92 4.39
C LEU A 68 5.01 6.95 4.74
N GLY A 69 5.72 7.97 4.25
CA GLY A 69 7.16 8.06 4.44
C GLY A 69 7.92 7.84 3.16
N GLN A 70 9.19 8.22 3.17
CA GLN A 70 9.99 8.27 1.95
C GLN A 70 10.39 6.89 1.41
N ASN A 71 10.27 5.84 2.23
CA ASN A 71 10.60 4.50 1.76
C ASN A 71 9.50 3.87 0.93
N PHE A 72 8.32 4.47 0.94
CA PHE A 72 7.18 3.96 0.18
C PHE A 72 7.08 4.68 -1.16
N GLN A 73 7.03 3.90 -2.22
CA GLN A 73 6.86 4.43 -3.57
C GLN A 73 5.39 4.32 -3.96
N VAL A 74 4.84 5.41 -4.45
CA VAL A 74 3.44 5.46 -4.87
C VAL A 74 3.40 5.67 -6.38
N ASN A 75 2.73 4.77 -7.07
CA ASN A 75 2.59 4.83 -8.52
C ASN A 75 1.13 4.78 -8.91
N VAL A 76 0.80 5.41 -10.03
CA VAL A 76 -0.55 5.46 -10.55
C VAL A 76 -0.52 4.97 -11.99
N ALA A 77 -1.45 4.11 -12.35
CA ALA A 77 -1.58 3.63 -13.71
C ALA A 77 -3.06 3.49 -14.06
N PRO A 78 -3.44 3.69 -15.32
CA PRO A 78 -4.82 3.46 -15.70
C PRO A 78 -5.12 1.96 -15.66
N LYS A 79 -6.27 1.61 -15.07
CA LYS A 79 -6.71 0.22 -15.07
C LYS A 79 -7.75 0.00 -16.14
N ASP A 80 -8.68 0.95 -16.27
CA ASP A 80 -9.64 0.95 -17.38
C ASP A 80 -10.08 2.40 -17.60
N LYS A 81 -11.15 2.59 -18.37
CA LYS A 81 -11.54 3.93 -18.84
C LYS A 81 -11.82 4.93 -17.72
N SER A 82 -12.28 4.45 -16.58
CA SER A 82 -12.73 5.35 -15.52
C SER A 82 -12.08 5.05 -14.18
N VAL A 83 -11.12 4.13 -14.14
CA VAL A 83 -10.54 3.67 -12.87
C VAL A 83 -9.03 3.68 -12.97
N LEU A 84 -8.40 4.23 -11.94
CA LEU A 84 -6.95 4.22 -11.80
C LEU A 84 -6.53 3.14 -10.81
N GLN A 85 -5.36 2.57 -11.04
CA GLN A 85 -4.75 1.63 -10.11
C GLN A 85 -3.63 2.34 -9.35
N ILE A 86 -3.73 2.31 -8.04
CA ILE A 86 -2.72 2.92 -7.17
C ILE A 86 -1.88 1.78 -6.61
N SER A 87 -0.57 1.90 -6.74
CA SER A 87 0.38 0.91 -6.22
C SER A 87 1.26 1.56 -5.17
N ILE A 88 1.38 0.91 -4.02
CA ILE A 88 2.27 1.36 -2.95
C ILE A 88 3.27 0.24 -2.73
N GLU A 89 4.53 0.53 -2.97
CA GLU A 89 5.59 -0.47 -2.92
C GLU A 89 6.70 -0.05 -1.97
N ALA A 90 7.20 -0.99 -1.19
CA ALA A 90 8.27 -0.74 -0.23
C ALA A 90 8.89 -2.06 0.18
N PRO A 91 10.06 -2.02 0.83
CA PRO A 91 10.61 -3.23 1.45
C PRO A 91 9.61 -3.81 2.45
N SER A 92 9.58 -5.12 2.55
CA SER A 92 8.63 -5.79 3.43
C SER A 92 8.75 -5.32 4.88
N SER A 93 9.97 -5.00 5.32
CA SER A 93 10.18 -4.52 6.68
C SER A 93 9.46 -3.20 6.95
N ASP A 94 9.31 -2.35 5.94
CA ASP A 94 8.59 -1.09 6.12
C ASP A 94 7.10 -1.32 6.29
N PHE A 95 6.54 -2.27 5.54
CA PHE A 95 5.14 -2.65 5.74
C PHE A 95 4.94 -3.27 7.13
N ALA A 96 5.82 -4.20 7.50
CA ALA A 96 5.71 -4.85 8.80
C ALA A 96 5.87 -3.85 9.94
N GLY A 97 6.69 -2.83 9.74
CA GLY A 97 6.89 -1.80 10.74
C GLY A 97 5.64 -1.01 11.04
N LEU A 98 4.69 -0.97 10.11
CA LEU A 98 3.43 -0.27 10.33
C LEU A 98 2.63 -0.90 11.48
N LEU A 99 2.80 -2.19 11.70
CA LEU A 99 2.10 -2.87 12.79
C LEU A 99 2.53 -2.34 14.16
N GLN A 100 3.75 -1.85 14.25
CA GLN A 100 4.28 -1.35 15.50
C GLN A 100 3.87 0.09 15.78
N LYS A 101 3.39 0.78 14.77
CA LYS A 101 2.98 2.18 14.90
C LYS A 101 1.49 2.34 15.22
N SER A 102 0.74 1.29 15.04
CA SER A 102 -0.71 1.37 15.22
C SER A 102 -1.17 1.11 16.65
#